data_c8cab67f452e2be38b2abd075b917818
#
_entry.id   c8cab67f452e2be38b2abd075b917818
#
_cell.length_a   1.000
_cell.length_b   1.000
_cell.length_c   1.000
_cell.angle_alpha   90.00
_cell.angle_beta   90.00
_cell.angle_gamma   90.00
#
_symmetry.space_group_name_H-M   'P 1'
#
loop_
_entity.id
_entity.type
_entity.pdbx_description
1 polymer ?
#
loop_
_entity_poly.entity_id
_entity_poly.type
_entity_poly.pdbx_seq_one_letter_code
_entity_poly.pdbx_strand_id
1 'polypeptide(L)'
;MVLRWKATRAGVFIYHCAPGGSMIPLHVVSGMGGAVMVLPRDGLRDAAGKLLHYDRAYYIGENDFYVPRGDDGKFQSFTEASEYFPKTLELMRKLVPTHVVFEGKVGALTGKNALQAKVGETVLIIHSQINRDSRPHLIGGHGDYVWETGAPGPIPLVAKSH
;
A
#
# COMPACT_ATOMS: atom_id res chain seq x y z
N MET A 1 -2.78 27.73 2.39
CA MET A 1 -4.15 27.17 2.44
C MET A 1 -4.18 26.06 3.49
N VAL A 2 -5.20 26.02 4.36
CA VAL A 2 -5.38 24.97 5.38
C VAL A 2 -6.64 24.21 5.04
N LEU A 3 -6.52 22.88 4.87
CA LEU A 3 -7.66 21.97 4.66
C LEU A 3 -7.95 21.22 5.97
N ARG A 4 -9.23 21.15 6.33
CA ARG A 4 -9.68 20.39 7.51
C ARG A 4 -10.54 19.22 7.06
N TRP A 5 -10.21 18.05 7.53
CA TRP A 5 -10.91 16.81 7.23
C TRP A 5 -11.61 16.28 8.48
N LYS A 6 -12.83 15.82 8.31
CA LYS A 6 -13.56 15.10 9.34
C LYS A 6 -13.69 13.64 8.93
N ALA A 7 -13.06 12.75 9.68
CA ALA A 7 -13.22 11.31 9.50
C ALA A 7 -14.64 10.90 9.93
N THR A 8 -15.42 10.36 9.00
CA THR A 8 -16.83 9.99 9.23
C THR A 8 -17.05 8.49 9.24
N ARG A 9 -16.08 7.70 8.79
CA ARG A 9 -16.15 6.24 8.72
C ARG A 9 -14.78 5.64 9.05
N ALA A 10 -14.76 4.59 9.86
CA ALA A 10 -13.56 3.82 10.11
C ALA A 10 -13.16 2.99 8.88
N GLY A 11 -11.88 2.77 8.70
CA GLY A 11 -11.32 2.00 7.59
C GLY A 11 -9.93 2.42 7.19
N VAL A 12 -9.37 1.70 6.24
CA VAL A 12 -8.17 2.10 5.51
C VAL A 12 -8.60 2.59 4.13
N PHE A 13 -8.23 3.82 3.81
CA PHE A 13 -8.64 4.49 2.59
C PHE A 13 -7.41 4.87 1.79
N ILE A 14 -7.40 4.50 0.52
CA ILE A 14 -6.38 4.93 -0.42
C ILE A 14 -6.64 6.39 -0.78
N TYR A 15 -5.57 7.19 -0.81
CA TYR A 15 -5.57 8.50 -1.44
C TYR A 15 -4.54 8.54 -2.56
N HIS A 16 -4.82 9.26 -3.62
CA HIS A 16 -3.91 9.45 -4.74
C HIS A 16 -4.18 10.78 -5.44
N CYS A 17 -3.27 11.19 -6.31
CA CYS A 17 -3.46 12.35 -7.16
C CYS A 17 -4.72 12.19 -8.03
N ALA A 18 -5.56 13.20 -8.08
CA ALA A 18 -6.80 13.23 -8.86
C ALA A 18 -6.84 14.32 -9.95
N PRO A 19 -6.29 15.52 -9.75
CA PRO A 19 -6.25 16.55 -10.79
C PRO A 19 -5.29 16.17 -11.92
N GLY A 20 -5.61 16.54 -13.15
CA GLY A 20 -4.73 16.34 -14.31
C GLY A 20 -5.25 15.36 -15.38
N GLY A 21 -6.47 14.85 -15.25
CA GLY A 21 -7.11 14.03 -16.30
C GLY A 21 -6.25 12.83 -16.69
N SER A 22 -5.78 12.79 -17.95
CA SER A 22 -4.96 11.69 -18.49
C SER A 22 -3.60 11.51 -17.80
N MET A 23 -3.14 12.49 -17.01
CA MET A 23 -1.88 12.41 -16.27
C MET A 23 -2.00 11.68 -14.94
N ILE A 24 -3.22 11.40 -14.45
CA ILE A 24 -3.44 10.74 -13.16
C ILE A 24 -2.69 9.40 -13.05
N PRO A 25 -2.80 8.48 -14.01
CA PRO A 25 -2.07 7.21 -13.94
C PRO A 25 -0.56 7.39 -13.79
N LEU A 26 0.00 8.37 -14.50
CA LEU A 26 1.41 8.69 -14.44
C LEU A 26 1.83 9.20 -13.06
N HIS A 27 1.05 10.10 -12.47
CA HIS A 27 1.31 10.61 -11.13
C HIS A 27 1.24 9.50 -10.09
N VAL A 28 0.26 8.60 -10.22
CA VAL A 28 0.11 7.45 -9.29
C VAL A 28 1.30 6.49 -9.39
N VAL A 29 1.72 6.11 -10.61
CA VAL A 29 2.91 5.23 -10.77
C VAL A 29 4.23 5.93 -10.42
N SER A 30 4.22 7.24 -10.29
CA SER A 30 5.34 8.03 -9.77
C SER A 30 5.34 8.15 -8.24
N GLY A 31 4.41 7.48 -7.56
CA GLY A 31 4.34 7.43 -6.11
C GLY A 31 3.44 8.47 -5.45
N MET A 32 2.58 9.17 -6.23
CA MET A 32 1.66 10.17 -5.67
C MET A 32 0.40 9.51 -5.08
N GLY A 33 0.56 8.78 -4.01
CA GLY A 33 -0.52 8.13 -3.29
C GLY A 33 -0.06 7.49 -2.00
N GLY A 34 -1.01 7.00 -1.24
CA GLY A 34 -0.77 6.33 0.04
C GLY A 34 -2.09 5.89 0.67
N ALA A 35 -2.07 5.66 1.97
CA ALA A 35 -3.26 5.27 2.72
C ALA A 35 -3.48 6.13 3.96
N VAL A 36 -4.74 6.28 4.33
CA VAL A 36 -5.18 6.86 5.60
C VAL A 36 -5.96 5.80 6.36
N MET A 37 -5.54 5.50 7.58
CA MET A 37 -6.27 4.63 8.49
C MET A 37 -7.09 5.48 9.46
N VAL A 38 -8.39 5.23 9.49
CA VAL A 38 -9.32 5.78 10.48
C VAL A 38 -9.74 4.64 11.40
N LEU A 39 -9.27 4.66 12.62
CA LEU A 39 -9.65 3.66 13.63
C LEU A 39 -11.12 3.84 14.06
N PRO A 40 -11.83 2.73 14.34
CA PRO A 40 -13.09 2.81 15.05
C PRO A 40 -12.89 3.56 16.36
N ARG A 41 -13.88 4.38 16.78
CA ARG A 41 -13.80 5.18 18.01
C ARG A 41 -13.54 4.33 19.25
N ASP A 42 -14.12 3.14 19.27
CA ASP A 42 -14.02 2.18 20.38
C ASP A 42 -12.95 1.07 20.12
N GLY A 43 -12.02 1.29 19.19
CA GLY A 43 -10.98 0.36 18.81
C GLY A 43 -11.44 -0.77 17.88
N LEU A 44 -10.46 -1.55 17.42
CA LEU A 44 -10.71 -2.74 16.60
C LEU A 44 -11.31 -3.86 17.45
N ARG A 45 -12.24 -4.63 16.90
CA ARG A 45 -12.90 -5.74 17.60
C ARG A 45 -12.90 -6.99 16.74
N ASP A 46 -12.91 -8.16 17.40
CA ASP A 46 -13.14 -9.44 16.74
C ASP A 46 -14.64 -9.70 16.48
N ALA A 47 -14.94 -10.86 15.89
CA ALA A 47 -16.29 -11.29 15.59
C ALA A 47 -17.20 -11.46 16.84
N ALA A 48 -16.60 -11.69 18.01
CA ALA A 48 -17.30 -11.80 19.28
C ALA A 48 -17.48 -10.41 19.97
N GLY A 49 -16.99 -9.34 19.34
CA GLY A 49 -17.04 -7.99 19.89
C GLY A 49 -15.95 -7.68 20.91
N LYS A 50 -15.00 -8.60 21.13
CA LYS A 50 -13.88 -8.39 22.04
C LYS A 50 -12.90 -7.38 21.45
N LEU A 51 -12.46 -6.42 22.25
CA LEU A 51 -11.46 -5.43 21.86
C LEU A 51 -10.14 -6.12 21.51
N LEU A 52 -9.60 -5.78 20.36
CA LEU A 52 -8.28 -6.23 19.92
C LEU A 52 -7.24 -5.21 20.32
N HIS A 53 -6.20 -5.69 20.96
CA HIS A 53 -5.03 -4.92 21.30
C HIS A 53 -3.91 -5.24 20.31
N TYR A 54 -3.09 -4.26 19.98
CA TYR A 54 -1.84 -4.44 19.26
C TYR A 54 -0.73 -3.59 19.88
N ASP A 55 0.46 -4.13 19.89
CA ASP A 55 1.64 -3.49 20.48
C ASP A 55 2.34 -2.61 19.45
N ARG A 56 2.21 -2.97 18.16
CA ARG A 56 2.82 -2.26 17.05
C ARG A 56 1.84 -2.11 15.89
N ALA A 57 1.98 -1.01 15.18
CA ALA A 57 1.30 -0.79 13.90
C ALA A 57 2.34 -0.48 12.83
N TYR A 58 2.27 -1.20 11.71
CA TYR A 58 3.13 -0.99 10.56
C TYR A 58 2.31 -0.73 9.31
N TYR A 59 2.76 0.24 8.55
CA TYR A 59 2.25 0.50 7.22
C TYR A 59 3.21 -0.10 6.19
N ILE A 60 2.66 -0.76 5.18
CA ILE A 60 3.40 -1.31 4.05
C ILE A 60 2.70 -0.84 2.78
N GLY A 61 3.24 0.22 2.18
CA GLY A 61 2.76 0.77 0.92
C GLY A 61 3.49 0.12 -0.25
N GLU A 62 2.81 -0.74 -0.99
CA GLU A 62 3.34 -1.34 -2.21
C GLU A 62 3.07 -0.41 -3.39
N ASN A 63 4.08 -0.25 -4.25
CA ASN A 63 3.98 0.55 -5.46
C ASN A 63 4.75 -0.09 -6.61
N ASP A 64 4.13 -0.10 -7.79
CA ASP A 64 4.72 -0.58 -9.02
C ASP A 64 5.27 0.59 -9.83
N PHE A 65 6.54 0.51 -10.23
CA PHE A 65 7.16 1.46 -11.14
C PHE A 65 7.34 0.87 -12.54
N TYR A 66 7.17 1.70 -13.54
CA TYR A 66 7.27 1.38 -14.97
C TYR A 66 8.31 2.29 -15.60
N VAL A 67 9.58 1.93 -15.43
CA VAL A 67 10.70 2.73 -15.91
C VAL A 67 11.14 2.23 -17.29
N PRO A 68 11.06 3.07 -18.35
CA PRO A 68 11.49 2.67 -19.69
C PRO A 68 12.97 2.33 -19.76
N ARG A 69 13.32 1.42 -20.66
CA ARG A 69 14.70 1.12 -21.03
C ARG A 69 15.02 1.67 -22.40
N GLY A 70 16.27 2.07 -22.61
CA GLY A 70 16.81 2.42 -23.90
C GLY A 70 17.20 1.19 -24.72
N ASP A 71 17.65 1.42 -25.95
CA ASP A 71 18.13 0.36 -26.84
C ASP A 71 19.36 -0.37 -26.30
N ASP A 72 20.12 0.28 -25.42
CA ASP A 72 21.25 -0.29 -24.69
C ASP A 72 20.80 -1.15 -23.47
N GLY A 73 19.50 -1.32 -23.25
CA GLY A 73 18.91 -2.07 -22.15
C GLY A 73 18.95 -1.38 -20.78
N LYS A 74 19.54 -0.19 -20.66
CA LYS A 74 19.60 0.55 -19.40
C LYS A 74 18.34 1.32 -19.15
N PHE A 75 18.03 1.54 -17.88
CA PHE A 75 16.91 2.41 -17.49
C PHE A 75 17.16 3.85 -17.94
N GLN A 76 16.15 4.44 -18.55
CA GLN A 76 16.21 5.81 -19.06
C GLN A 76 15.92 6.81 -17.95
N SER A 77 16.57 7.95 -18.03
CA SER A 77 16.28 9.15 -17.26
C SER A 77 15.76 10.23 -18.22
N PHE A 78 14.79 11.01 -17.76
CA PHE A 78 14.12 12.04 -18.58
C PHE A 78 14.10 13.35 -17.79
N THR A 79 14.21 14.47 -18.51
CA THR A 79 14.10 15.81 -17.92
C THR A 79 12.67 16.30 -17.90
N GLU A 80 11.88 15.90 -18.91
CA GLU A 80 10.53 16.40 -19.11
C GLU A 80 9.48 15.29 -19.09
N ALA A 81 8.31 15.59 -18.50
CA ALA A 81 7.20 14.65 -18.44
C ALA A 81 6.70 14.22 -19.83
N SER A 82 6.76 15.10 -20.82
CA SER A 82 6.37 14.84 -22.21
C SER A 82 7.22 13.75 -22.87
N GLU A 83 8.45 13.58 -22.46
CA GLU A 83 9.37 12.58 -23.01
C GLU A 83 9.11 11.17 -22.49
N TYR A 84 8.84 11.06 -21.18
CA TYR A 84 8.70 9.74 -20.58
C TYR A 84 7.25 9.23 -20.56
N PHE A 85 6.26 10.12 -20.59
CA PHE A 85 4.86 9.76 -20.49
C PHE A 85 4.41 8.71 -21.53
N PRO A 86 4.66 8.86 -22.84
CA PRO A 86 4.26 7.87 -23.83
C PRO A 86 4.91 6.50 -23.59
N LYS A 87 6.19 6.49 -23.25
CA LYS A 87 6.96 5.26 -23.02
C LYS A 87 6.52 4.53 -21.76
N THR A 88 6.30 5.27 -20.67
CA THR A 88 5.80 4.72 -19.40
C THR A 88 4.37 4.18 -19.58
N LEU A 89 3.50 4.90 -20.31
CA LEU A 89 2.14 4.46 -20.58
C LEU A 89 2.11 3.15 -21.38
N GLU A 90 3.02 2.97 -22.33
CA GLU A 90 3.15 1.73 -23.09
C GLU A 90 3.51 0.55 -22.18
N LEU A 91 4.45 0.73 -21.24
CA LEU A 91 4.80 -0.28 -20.26
C LEU A 91 3.63 -0.59 -19.31
N MET A 92 2.94 0.43 -18.83
CA MET A 92 1.78 0.28 -17.95
C MET A 92 0.66 -0.55 -18.58
N ARG A 93 0.42 -0.38 -19.89
CA ARG A 93 -0.57 -1.18 -20.66
C ARG A 93 -0.26 -2.68 -20.66
N LYS A 94 1.00 -3.05 -20.54
CA LYS A 94 1.44 -4.45 -20.46
C LYS A 94 1.25 -5.06 -19.07
N LEU A 95 0.99 -4.25 -18.04
CA LEU A 95 0.86 -4.62 -16.62
C LEU A 95 2.07 -5.41 -16.08
N VAL A 96 3.24 -5.17 -16.65
CA VAL A 96 4.50 -5.79 -16.22
C VAL A 96 5.39 -4.69 -15.66
N PRO A 97 5.35 -4.45 -14.34
CA PRO A 97 6.18 -3.44 -13.72
C PRO A 97 7.67 -3.78 -13.84
N THR A 98 8.49 -2.76 -13.96
CA THR A 98 9.95 -2.91 -13.92
C THR A 98 10.47 -3.06 -12.50
N HIS A 99 9.77 -2.48 -11.54
CA HIS A 99 10.07 -2.58 -10.11
C HIS A 99 8.77 -2.68 -9.33
N VAL A 100 8.73 -3.60 -8.39
CA VAL A 100 7.72 -3.66 -7.32
C VAL A 100 8.45 -3.34 -6.03
N VAL A 101 8.05 -2.31 -5.34
CA VAL A 101 8.76 -1.82 -4.16
C VAL A 101 7.81 -1.54 -3.01
N PHE A 102 8.32 -1.64 -1.80
CA PHE A 102 7.65 -1.18 -0.60
C PHE A 102 8.22 0.18 -0.18
N GLU A 103 7.37 1.06 0.34
CA GLU A 103 7.77 2.40 0.80
C GLU A 103 8.56 3.20 -0.25
N GLY A 104 8.19 3.03 -1.53
CA GLY A 104 8.69 3.83 -2.65
C GLY A 104 10.13 3.54 -3.10
N LYS A 105 10.83 2.55 -2.54
CA LYS A 105 12.20 2.22 -2.96
C LYS A 105 12.59 0.77 -2.72
N VAL A 106 13.53 0.29 -3.52
CA VAL A 106 14.14 -1.04 -3.35
C VAL A 106 14.81 -1.14 -1.97
N GLY A 107 14.54 -2.22 -1.26
CA GLY A 107 15.16 -2.51 0.03
C GLY A 107 14.70 -1.64 1.20
N ALA A 108 13.59 -0.91 1.05
CA ALA A 108 13.09 0.00 2.10
C ALA A 108 12.83 -0.72 3.44
N LEU A 109 12.31 -1.95 3.38
CA LEU A 109 11.90 -2.73 4.56
C LEU A 109 12.74 -4.01 4.72
N THR A 110 13.99 -4.02 4.26
CA THR A 110 14.88 -5.20 4.33
C THR A 110 16.17 -4.92 5.08
N GLY A 111 16.85 -5.97 5.53
CA GLY A 111 18.10 -5.87 6.27
C GLY A 111 17.96 -5.03 7.54
N LYS A 112 18.80 -4.02 7.69
CA LYS A 112 18.76 -3.11 8.85
C LYS A 112 17.46 -2.28 8.98
N ASN A 113 16.70 -2.18 7.91
CA ASN A 113 15.43 -1.45 7.87
C ASN A 113 14.22 -2.39 8.06
N ALA A 114 14.44 -3.68 8.31
CA ALA A 114 13.35 -4.63 8.51
C ALA A 114 12.48 -4.21 9.70
N LEU A 115 11.17 -4.38 9.55
CA LEU A 115 10.22 -4.13 10.63
C LEU A 115 10.51 -5.08 11.79
N GLN A 116 10.45 -4.57 13.00
CA GLN A 116 10.88 -5.30 14.20
C GLN A 116 9.69 -5.59 15.12
N ALA A 117 9.54 -6.84 15.54
CA ALA A 117 8.62 -7.22 16.59
C ALA A 117 9.28 -8.22 17.53
N LYS A 118 8.83 -8.28 18.77
CA LYS A 118 9.30 -9.25 19.78
C LYS A 118 8.30 -10.40 19.84
N VAL A 119 8.79 -11.56 20.23
CA VAL A 119 7.93 -12.72 20.52
C VAL A 119 6.88 -12.34 21.58
N GLY A 120 5.62 -12.62 21.28
CA GLY A 120 4.47 -12.28 22.12
C GLY A 120 3.83 -10.93 21.82
N GLU A 121 4.46 -10.05 21.01
CA GLU A 121 3.82 -8.81 20.57
C GLU A 121 2.78 -9.09 19.47
N THR A 122 1.66 -8.40 19.55
CA THR A 122 0.64 -8.37 18.48
C THR A 122 0.93 -7.20 17.54
N VAL A 123 0.95 -7.48 16.26
CA VAL A 123 1.29 -6.50 15.22
C VAL A 123 0.08 -6.25 14.32
N LEU A 124 -0.29 -4.99 14.16
CA LEU A 124 -1.24 -4.54 13.15
C LEU A 124 -0.47 -4.16 11.89
N ILE A 125 -0.74 -4.84 10.78
CA ILE A 125 -0.17 -4.51 9.48
C ILE A 125 -1.25 -3.85 8.62
N ILE A 126 -0.95 -2.64 8.13
CA ILE A 126 -1.77 -1.92 7.17
C ILE A 126 -1.05 -2.04 5.82
N HIS A 127 -1.65 -2.80 4.90
CA HIS A 127 -1.11 -2.95 3.55
C HIS A 127 -1.94 -2.16 2.56
N SER A 128 -1.28 -1.49 1.61
CA SER A 128 -1.92 -0.84 0.48
C SER A 128 -1.15 -1.05 -0.81
N GLN A 129 -1.87 -1.21 -1.91
CA GLN A 129 -1.36 -1.15 -3.28
C GLN A 129 -2.24 -0.19 -4.06
N ILE A 130 -1.64 0.83 -4.68
CA ILE A 130 -2.39 1.94 -5.28
C ILE A 130 -2.51 1.87 -6.80
N ASN A 131 -1.77 1.03 -7.48
CA ASN A 131 -1.70 1.01 -8.94
C ASN A 131 -1.76 -0.36 -9.62
N ARG A 132 -1.95 -1.43 -8.85
CA ARG A 132 -2.20 -2.78 -9.36
C ARG A 132 -2.84 -3.65 -8.28
N ASP A 133 -3.47 -4.76 -8.67
CA ASP A 133 -3.90 -5.79 -7.73
C ASP A 133 -2.69 -6.48 -7.09
N SER A 134 -2.75 -6.70 -5.79
CA SER A 134 -1.73 -7.37 -5.02
C SER A 134 -2.35 -8.31 -3.99
N ARG A 135 -1.63 -9.35 -3.64
CA ARG A 135 -2.00 -10.34 -2.64
C ARG A 135 -0.82 -10.50 -1.67
N PRO A 136 -0.75 -9.68 -0.61
CA PRO A 136 0.33 -9.78 0.37
C PRO A 136 0.31 -11.15 1.04
N HIS A 137 1.49 -11.74 1.20
CA HIS A 137 1.67 -13.05 1.82
C HIS A 137 2.65 -12.94 2.97
N LEU A 138 2.23 -13.42 4.14
CA LEU A 138 3.10 -13.61 5.28
C LEU A 138 3.71 -15.02 5.21
N ILE A 139 5.02 -15.11 4.97
CA ILE A 139 5.73 -16.39 4.90
C ILE A 139 6.00 -16.88 6.32
N GLY A 140 5.63 -18.13 6.62
CA GLY A 140 5.82 -18.75 7.93
C GLY A 140 4.67 -18.57 8.91
N GLY A 141 3.58 -17.94 8.48
CA GLY A 141 2.39 -17.75 9.32
C GLY A 141 1.21 -17.18 8.57
N HIS A 142 0.16 -16.88 9.29
CA HIS A 142 -1.02 -16.19 8.77
C HIS A 142 -1.41 -15.09 9.74
N GLY A 143 -2.21 -14.12 9.27
CA GLY A 143 -2.88 -13.17 10.16
C GLY A 143 -3.93 -13.88 11.01
N ASP A 144 -4.01 -13.55 12.28
CA ASP A 144 -5.10 -14.01 13.15
C ASP A 144 -6.43 -13.36 12.74
N TYR A 145 -6.36 -12.12 12.27
CA TYR A 145 -7.49 -11.34 11.77
C TYR A 145 -7.09 -10.65 10.49
N VAL A 146 -7.99 -10.67 9.51
CA VAL A 146 -7.80 -10.00 8.22
C VAL A 146 -9.05 -9.21 7.87
N TRP A 147 -8.89 -7.94 7.54
CA TRP A 147 -9.94 -7.07 7.00
C TRP A 147 -9.61 -6.77 5.55
N GLU A 148 -10.26 -7.48 4.65
CA GLU A 148 -10.13 -7.23 3.23
C GLU A 148 -10.69 -5.86 2.87
N THR A 149 -10.11 -5.21 1.87
CA THR A 149 -10.49 -3.85 1.44
C THR A 149 -10.39 -2.77 2.52
N GLY A 150 -9.72 -3.06 3.64
CA GLY A 150 -9.49 -2.10 4.70
C GLY A 150 -10.73 -1.65 5.48
N ALA A 151 -11.89 -2.26 5.25
CA ALA A 151 -13.10 -1.98 6.02
C ALA A 151 -13.07 -2.79 7.32
N PRO A 152 -12.93 -2.19 8.51
CA PRO A 152 -13.12 -2.88 9.76
C PRO A 152 -14.62 -3.15 9.93
N GLY A 153 -15.09 -4.14 9.19
CA GLY A 153 -16.42 -4.71 9.39
C GLY A 153 -16.47 -5.40 10.75
N PRO A 154 -17.67 -5.75 11.23
CA PRO A 154 -17.84 -6.42 12.51
C PRO A 154 -17.19 -7.82 12.54
N ILE A 155 -16.78 -8.36 11.40
CA ILE A 155 -16.24 -9.72 11.29
C ILE A 155 -14.97 -9.68 10.42
N PRO A 156 -13.78 -9.97 10.96
CA PRO A 156 -12.60 -10.25 10.13
C PRO A 156 -12.84 -11.51 9.30
N LEU A 157 -12.33 -11.52 8.05
CA LEU A 157 -12.55 -12.63 7.10
C LEU A 157 -11.87 -13.94 7.51
N VAL A 158 -10.86 -13.87 8.35
CA VAL A 158 -10.14 -15.06 8.84
C VAL A 158 -10.05 -14.97 10.36
N ALA A 159 -10.73 -15.87 11.03
CA ALA A 159 -10.44 -16.22 12.41
C ALA A 159 -9.58 -17.49 12.40
N LYS A 160 -8.56 -17.56 13.27
CA LYS A 160 -7.77 -18.79 13.46
C LYS A 160 -8.66 -20.02 13.45
N SER A 161 -8.42 -20.94 12.53
CA SER A 161 -8.71 -22.34 12.77
C SER A 161 -7.58 -22.90 13.64
N HIS A 162 -7.87 -23.18 14.89
CA HIS A 162 -6.99 -23.98 15.76
C HIS A 162 -6.92 -25.40 15.27
#